data_75519ccb5b4ae9ffa0c0a7123f4b83be
#
_entry.id   75519ccb5b4ae9ffa0c0a7123f4b83be
#
_cell.length_a   1.000
_cell.length_b   1.000
_cell.length_c   1.000
_cell.angle_alpha   90.00
_cell.angle_beta   90.00
_cell.angle_gamma   90.00
#
_symmetry.space_group_name_H-M   'P 1'
#
loop_
_entity.id
_entity.type
_entity.pdbx_description
1 polymer ?
#
loop_
_entity_poly.entity_id
_entity_poly.type
_entity_poly.pdbx_seq_one_letter_code
_entity_poly.pdbx_strand_id
1 'polypeptide(L)' 'MTEDETQEPVVVPYTELAADLLHAVVESFVLREGTDYGEKEVSLEDKVAAVIGQLKRGEAKIVFDPASGSVGIVLR' A
#
# COMPACT_ATOMS: atom_id res chain seq x y z
N MET A 1 -21.88 -19.94 6.32
CA MET A 1 -21.58 -19.61 6.20
C MET A 1 -20.87 -19.05 5.92
N THR A 2 -20.65 -18.87 6.01
CA THR A 2 -19.88 -18.63 5.79
C THR A 2 -19.40 -17.53 5.64
N GLU A 3 -19.63 -16.90 5.71
CA GLU A 3 -19.38 -15.71 5.71
C GLU A 3 -18.13 -15.27 6.10
N ASP A 4 -17.54 -15.89 6.72
CA ASP A 4 -16.28 -15.53 7.17
C ASP A 4 -15.33 -15.47 6.11
N GLU A 5 -15.51 -16.13 5.12
CA GLU A 5 -14.58 -16.07 4.09
C GLU A 5 -14.54 -14.71 3.51
N THR A 6 -15.54 -13.94 3.72
CA THR A 6 -15.49 -12.61 3.18
C THR A 6 -14.58 -11.70 3.96
N GLN A 7 -14.00 -12.17 5.04
CA GLN A 7 -13.10 -11.34 5.82
C GLN A 7 -11.67 -11.40 5.34
N GLU A 8 -11.40 -12.13 4.29
CA GLU A 8 -10.02 -12.26 3.81
C GLU A 8 -9.58 -11.02 3.09
N PRO A 9 -8.32 -10.64 3.23
CA PRO A 9 -7.80 -9.48 2.50
C PRO A 9 -7.91 -9.67 1.00
N VAL A 10 -8.19 -8.59 0.32
CA VAL A 10 -8.36 -8.61 -1.12
C VAL A 10 -7.24 -7.82 -1.76
N VAL A 11 -6.54 -8.42 -2.70
CA VAL A 11 -5.49 -7.74 -3.43
C VAL A 11 -6.14 -6.83 -4.46
N VAL A 12 -5.77 -5.55 -4.44
CA VAL A 12 -6.30 -4.57 -5.37
C VAL A 12 -5.17 -4.17 -6.31
N PRO A 13 -5.34 -4.38 -7.61
CA PRO A 13 -4.31 -3.95 -8.55
C PRO A 13 -4.14 -2.44 -8.49
N TYR A 14 -2.88 -1.98 -8.47
CA TYR A 14 -2.65 -0.55 -8.38
C TYR A 14 -3.21 0.17 -9.61
N THR A 15 -3.34 -0.54 -10.71
CA THR A 15 -3.86 0.08 -11.93
C THR A 15 -5.34 0.39 -11.83
N GLU A 16 -6.03 -0.18 -10.84
CA GLU A 16 -7.44 0.12 -10.65
C GLU A 16 -7.65 1.44 -9.94
N LEU A 17 -6.61 2.03 -9.41
CA LEU A 17 -6.72 3.25 -8.65
C LEU A 17 -6.31 4.43 -9.51
N ALA A 18 -7.03 5.54 -9.37
CA ALA A 18 -6.61 6.78 -9.99
C ALA A 18 -5.28 7.20 -9.39
N ALA A 19 -4.50 7.98 -10.14
CA ALA A 19 -3.17 8.37 -9.69
C ALA A 19 -3.24 9.10 -8.35
N ASP A 20 -4.22 9.96 -8.18
CA ASP A 20 -4.35 10.69 -6.93
C ASP A 20 -4.61 9.75 -5.78
N LEU A 21 -5.51 8.81 -5.99
CA LEU A 21 -5.86 7.88 -4.94
C LEU A 21 -4.69 6.96 -4.62
N LEU A 22 -4.01 6.50 -5.65
CA LEU A 22 -2.85 5.65 -5.44
C LEU A 22 -1.80 6.38 -4.60
N HIS A 23 -1.53 7.63 -4.95
CA HIS A 23 -0.57 8.42 -4.19
C HIS A 23 -1.01 8.55 -2.72
N ALA A 24 -2.30 8.81 -2.50
CA ALA A 24 -2.79 8.98 -1.14
C ALA A 24 -2.66 7.69 -0.33
N VAL A 25 -2.95 6.56 -0.95
CA VAL A 25 -2.85 5.28 -0.27
C VAL A 25 -1.40 5.00 0.11
N VAL A 26 -0.49 5.22 -0.82
CA VAL A 26 0.93 4.96 -0.56
C VAL A 26 1.46 5.92 0.49
N GLU A 27 1.08 7.19 0.41
CA GLU A 27 1.52 8.16 1.37
C GLU A 27 1.05 7.79 2.77
N SER A 28 -0.20 7.37 2.89
CA SER A 28 -0.74 6.96 4.17
C SER A 28 0.03 5.77 4.72
N PHE A 29 0.39 4.82 3.85
CA PHE A 29 1.16 3.67 4.27
C PHE A 29 2.53 4.09 4.78
N VAL A 30 3.22 4.96 4.05
CA VAL A 30 4.55 5.39 4.44
C VAL A 30 4.51 6.12 5.77
N LEU A 31 3.52 6.98 5.95
CA LEU A 31 3.42 7.75 7.18
C LEU A 31 3.12 6.85 8.37
N ARG A 32 2.26 5.85 8.15
CA ARG A 32 1.88 4.99 9.24
C ARG A 32 3.00 4.06 9.64
N GLU A 33 3.73 3.55 8.65
CA GLU A 33 4.80 2.62 8.95
C GLU A 33 6.02 3.30 9.54
N GLY A 34 6.14 4.60 9.34
CA GLY A 34 7.29 5.32 9.84
C GLY A 34 8.57 4.78 9.27
N THR A 35 8.54 4.41 8.01
CA THR A 35 9.68 3.77 7.38
C THR A 35 10.89 4.67 7.40
N ASP A 36 11.99 4.09 7.78
CA ASP A 36 13.22 4.81 7.87
C ASP A 36 14.24 4.09 7.02
N TYR A 37 14.88 4.81 6.14
CA TYR A 37 15.83 4.18 5.23
C TYR A 37 17.25 4.45 5.69
N GLY A 38 17.53 4.14 6.93
CA GLY A 38 18.87 4.24 7.43
C GLY A 38 19.24 5.67 7.71
N GLU A 39 20.47 6.00 7.40
CA GLU A 39 20.97 7.27 7.78
C GLU A 39 20.62 8.36 6.84
N LYS A 40 20.11 8.04 5.68
CA LYS A 40 19.79 9.07 4.73
C LYS A 40 18.44 9.63 5.01
N GLU A 41 18.34 10.91 4.94
CA GLU A 41 17.05 11.55 5.01
C GLU A 41 16.41 11.49 3.66
N VAL A 42 15.31 10.79 3.57
CA VAL A 42 14.59 10.63 2.32
C VAL A 42 13.26 11.36 2.46
N SER A 43 12.95 12.22 1.51
CA SER A 43 11.71 12.98 1.59
C SER A 43 10.52 12.04 1.47
N LEU A 44 9.37 12.52 1.95
CA LEU A 44 8.16 11.73 1.87
C LEU A 44 7.85 11.37 0.43
N GLU A 45 8.01 12.32 -0.48
CA GLU A 45 7.71 12.05 -1.87
C GLU A 45 8.64 10.99 -2.45
N ASP A 46 9.89 11.00 -2.04
CA ASP A 46 10.80 9.97 -2.52
C ASP A 46 10.40 8.60 -2.01
N LYS A 47 9.96 8.53 -0.76
CA LYS A 47 9.51 7.26 -0.22
C LYS A 47 8.26 6.78 -0.94
N VAL A 48 7.33 7.69 -1.21
CA VAL A 48 6.12 7.33 -1.94
C VAL A 48 6.48 6.83 -3.33
N ALA A 49 7.39 7.52 -4.00
CA ALA A 49 7.78 7.10 -5.33
C ALA A 49 8.43 5.73 -5.32
N ALA A 50 9.22 5.44 -4.30
CA ALA A 50 9.86 4.14 -4.20
C ALA A 50 8.83 3.02 -4.06
N VAL A 51 7.82 3.25 -3.23
CA VAL A 51 6.79 2.23 -3.04
C VAL A 51 5.98 2.05 -4.31
N ILE A 52 5.65 3.16 -4.98
CA ILE A 52 4.90 3.06 -6.23
C ILE A 52 5.72 2.27 -7.25
N GLY A 53 7.02 2.50 -7.27
CA GLY A 53 7.88 1.71 -8.16
C GLY A 53 7.82 0.23 -7.84
N GLN A 54 7.79 -0.12 -6.57
CA GLN A 54 7.67 -1.51 -6.18
C GLN A 54 6.33 -2.10 -6.63
N LEU A 55 5.26 -1.32 -6.54
CA LEU A 55 3.97 -1.79 -7.01
C LEU A 55 4.01 -2.05 -8.51
N LYS A 56 4.66 -1.17 -9.25
CA LYS A 56 4.73 -1.34 -10.70
C LYS A 56 5.56 -2.54 -11.09
N ARG A 57 6.56 -2.87 -10.29
CA ARG A 57 7.40 -4.03 -10.59
C ARG A 57 6.85 -5.32 -10.02
N GLY A 58 5.73 -5.27 -9.32
CA GLY A 58 5.17 -6.47 -8.74
C GLY A 58 5.85 -6.88 -7.44
N GLU A 59 6.62 -5.99 -6.84
CA GLU A 59 7.30 -6.29 -5.60
C GLU A 59 6.47 -5.90 -4.39
N ALA A 60 5.35 -5.25 -4.59
CA ALA A 60 4.44 -4.89 -3.53
C ALA A 60 3.03 -5.01 -4.04
N LYS A 61 2.09 -5.15 -3.12
CA LYS A 61 0.69 -5.29 -3.47
C LYS A 61 -0.14 -4.42 -2.55
N ILE A 62 -1.21 -3.86 -3.10
CA ILE A 62 -2.18 -3.14 -2.30
C ILE A 62 -3.22 -4.15 -1.83
N VAL A 63 -3.52 -4.13 -0.55
CA VAL A 63 -4.43 -5.10 0.03
C VAL A 63 -5.51 -4.35 0.80
N PHE A 64 -6.75 -4.72 0.55
CA PHE A 64 -7.88 -4.16 1.28
C PHE A 64 -8.38 -5.20 2.27
N ASP A 65 -8.55 -4.78 3.51
CA ASP A 65 -9.03 -5.65 4.57
C ASP A 65 -10.49 -5.33 4.83
N PRO A 66 -11.42 -6.15 4.36
CA PRO A 66 -12.84 -5.83 4.56
C PRO A 66 -13.26 -5.90 6.02
N ALA A 67 -12.55 -6.66 6.83
CA ALA A 67 -12.92 -6.77 8.22
C ALA A 67 -12.77 -5.45 8.94
N SER A 68 -11.70 -4.73 8.66
CA SER A 68 -11.47 -3.44 9.30
C SER A 68 -11.75 -2.28 8.38
N GLY A 69 -11.96 -2.53 7.10
CA GLY A 69 -12.18 -1.47 6.15
C GLY A 69 -10.94 -0.68 5.84
N SER A 70 -9.78 -1.23 6.10
CA SER A 70 -8.55 -0.50 5.91
C SER A 70 -7.82 -1.00 4.68
N VAL A 71 -6.92 -0.16 4.19
CA VAL A 71 -6.12 -0.47 3.03
C VAL A 71 -4.66 -0.43 3.44
N GLY A 72 -3.90 -1.41 3.01
CA GLY A 72 -2.50 -1.46 3.32
C GLY A 72 -1.68 -1.91 2.13
N ILE A 73 -0.39 -2.00 2.33
CA ILE A 73 0.52 -2.44 1.29
C ILE A 73 1.38 -3.55 1.87
N VAL A 74 1.50 -4.61 1.11
CA VAL A 74 2.27 -5.78 1.52
C VAL A 74 3.43 -5.93 0.54
N LEU A 75 4.62 -6.07 1.07
CA LEU A 75 5.79 -6.33 0.24
C LEU A 75 5.88 -7.82 0.01
N ARG A 76 6.31 -8.18 -1.21
CA ARG A 76 6.40 -9.58 -1.55
C ARG A 76 7.37 -10.34 -0.71
#